data_0363be1867bccc775708ac3f68e0dea6
#
_entry.id   0363be1867bccc775708ac3f68e0dea6
#
_cell.length_a   1.000
_cell.length_b   1.000
_cell.length_c   1.000
_cell.angle_alpha   90.00
_cell.angle_beta   90.00
_cell.angle_gamma   90.00
#
_symmetry.space_group_name_H-M   'P 1'
#
loop_
_entity.id
_entity.type
_entity.pdbx_description
1 polymer ?
#
loop_
_entity_poly.entity_id
_entity_poly.type
_entity_poly.pdbx_seq_one_letter_code
_entity_poly.pdbx_strand_id
1 'polypeptide(L)'
;MQRTRLAEGNLANDLLHPWALEADPKVKERNRYINVQAFANCRIHLRVAEGECDFINASPITLEDSVTGEGRKYIATQVGCAFGINHMRFCLPINQGPKLGHLADFWHMVFHESKEVGVIVMLTQTFEAGREKCAQYFPLDTEQASMVLLADESDVLFDESGQTEPGVLGRVTLLESTFDAKSRSEIRKLELAIGSESKIVWHFLFAGWADYSKPEGSDRQALLDLIKLSASKSSPDNPRIVHCSAGVGRTGTFIALDHLLCELESGHLLNLEPEADPVFKTVDQMREQRMMMVYNEMQMQFIYEVLREQTDRKLGKITGWNMDSPNGSEERSAKIAKLNDPADYLPTSKPELEAVPDRSHTPTRSRSGTPELPDPVNE
;
A
#
# COMPACT_ATOMS: atom_id res chain seq x y z
N MET A 1 -20.54 -10.83 7.66
CA MET A 1 -19.65 -10.22 8.68
C MET A 1 -19.06 -8.87 8.24
N GLN A 2 -18.18 -8.74 7.25
CA GLN A 2 -17.57 -7.45 6.89
C GLN A 2 -18.58 -6.31 6.59
N ARG A 3 -19.63 -6.58 5.80
CA ARG A 3 -20.68 -5.57 5.51
C ARG A 3 -21.44 -5.14 6.78
N THR A 4 -21.66 -6.07 7.71
CA THR A 4 -22.33 -5.79 8.99
C THR A 4 -21.44 -4.88 9.84
N ARG A 5 -20.14 -5.19 9.99
CA ARG A 5 -19.18 -4.37 10.73
C ARG A 5 -19.11 -2.94 10.18
N LEU A 6 -19.05 -2.79 8.84
CA LEU A 6 -19.01 -1.47 8.19
C LEU A 6 -20.32 -0.70 8.41
N ALA A 7 -21.48 -1.37 8.38
CA ALA A 7 -22.77 -0.74 8.64
C ALA A 7 -22.86 -0.28 10.09
N GLU A 8 -22.46 -1.11 11.04
CA GLU A 8 -22.43 -0.78 12.48
C GLU A 8 -21.47 0.37 12.76
N GLY A 9 -20.26 0.35 12.20
CA GLY A 9 -19.28 1.42 12.34
C GLY A 9 -19.74 2.76 11.78
N ASN A 10 -20.45 2.76 10.65
CA ASN A 10 -21.02 3.97 10.05
C ASN A 10 -22.22 4.56 10.85
N LEU A 11 -22.94 3.71 11.58
CA LEU A 11 -24.05 4.13 12.42
C LEU A 11 -23.60 4.58 13.82
N ALA A 12 -22.38 4.22 14.22
CA ALA A 12 -21.85 4.59 15.51
C ALA A 12 -21.48 6.07 15.52
N ASN A 13 -22.18 6.86 16.34
CA ASN A 13 -21.78 8.23 16.66
C ASN A 13 -20.69 8.27 17.74
N ASP A 14 -20.24 7.12 18.20
CA ASP A 14 -19.23 6.94 19.24
C ASP A 14 -17.95 6.40 18.60
N LEU A 15 -16.89 7.21 18.62
CA LEU A 15 -15.57 6.82 18.13
C LEU A 15 -14.93 5.66 18.91
N LEU A 16 -15.46 5.32 20.09
CA LEU A 16 -15.03 4.14 20.85
C LEU A 16 -15.62 2.84 20.32
N HIS A 17 -16.59 2.91 19.40
CA HIS A 17 -17.11 1.71 18.76
C HIS A 17 -15.99 1.00 17.98
N PRO A 18 -15.82 -0.34 18.08
CA PRO A 18 -14.70 -1.07 17.46
C PRO A 18 -14.48 -0.77 15.98
N TRP A 19 -15.54 -0.49 15.24
CA TRP A 19 -15.48 -0.25 13.79
C TRP A 19 -15.89 1.17 13.41
N ALA A 20 -15.80 2.12 14.34
CA ALA A 20 -16.05 3.53 14.06
C ALA A 20 -15.06 4.08 13.03
N LEU A 21 -15.54 5.00 12.19
CA LEU A 21 -14.75 5.70 11.18
C LEU A 21 -14.72 7.18 11.50
N GLU A 22 -13.58 7.80 11.30
CA GLU A 22 -13.46 9.25 11.48
C GLU A 22 -14.07 9.99 10.28
N ALA A 23 -14.93 10.95 10.57
CA ALA A 23 -15.65 11.73 9.56
C ALA A 23 -14.94 13.05 9.19
N ASP A 24 -13.87 13.42 9.89
CA ASP A 24 -13.15 14.67 9.71
C ASP A 24 -12.69 14.84 8.24
N PRO A 25 -12.90 16.01 7.61
CA PRO A 25 -12.40 16.32 6.29
C PRO A 25 -10.88 16.12 6.15
N LYS A 26 -10.07 16.49 7.15
CA LYS A 26 -8.61 16.29 7.15
C LYS A 26 -8.24 14.81 7.04
N VAL A 27 -8.99 13.92 7.70
CA VAL A 27 -8.85 12.47 7.60
C VAL A 27 -9.15 11.96 6.19
N LYS A 28 -10.20 12.51 5.54
CA LYS A 28 -10.57 12.12 4.17
C LYS A 28 -9.50 12.49 3.15
N GLU A 29 -8.86 13.64 3.32
CA GLU A 29 -7.78 14.10 2.44
C GLU A 29 -6.52 13.24 2.52
N ARG A 30 -6.29 12.58 3.66
CA ARG A 30 -5.16 11.67 3.90
C ARG A 30 -5.41 10.23 3.40
N ASN A 31 -6.61 9.94 2.91
CA ASN A 31 -6.95 8.64 2.35
C ASN A 31 -6.74 8.59 0.83
N ARG A 32 -5.99 7.59 0.34
CA ARG A 32 -5.86 7.32 -1.11
C ARG A 32 -7.19 6.85 -1.71
N TYR A 33 -7.96 6.08 -0.94
CA TYR A 33 -9.24 5.50 -1.36
C TYR A 33 -10.31 5.85 -0.33
N ILE A 34 -11.41 6.47 -0.76
CA ILE A 34 -12.52 6.89 0.11
C ILE A 34 -13.18 5.70 0.82
N ASN A 35 -13.19 4.54 0.16
CA ASN A 35 -13.81 3.32 0.66
C ASN A 35 -12.88 2.40 1.44
N VAL A 36 -11.62 2.79 1.66
CA VAL A 36 -10.64 2.05 2.48
C VAL A 36 -10.09 2.99 3.54
N GLN A 37 -10.59 2.84 4.77
CA GLN A 37 -10.22 3.66 5.91
C GLN A 37 -9.70 2.78 7.05
N ALA A 38 -8.92 3.35 7.95
CA ALA A 38 -8.59 2.72 9.21
C ALA A 38 -9.74 2.93 10.21
N PHE A 39 -10.02 1.96 11.08
CA PHE A 39 -10.96 2.13 12.19
C PHE A 39 -10.36 3.10 13.22
N ALA A 40 -11.16 4.01 13.74
CA ALA A 40 -10.72 5.11 14.59
C ALA A 40 -9.94 4.65 15.83
N ASN A 41 -10.38 3.58 16.46
CA ASN A 41 -9.79 3.03 17.69
C ASN A 41 -8.75 1.90 17.48
N CYS A 42 -8.45 1.55 16.22
CA CYS A 42 -7.45 0.53 15.87
C CYS A 42 -6.39 1.07 14.90
N ARG A 43 -6.27 2.35 14.71
CA ARG A 43 -5.28 2.94 13.80
C ARG A 43 -3.99 3.32 14.50
N ILE A 44 -2.95 3.52 13.73
CA ILE A 44 -1.75 4.21 14.19
C ILE A 44 -2.07 5.70 14.34
N HIS A 45 -1.54 6.30 15.39
CA HIS A 45 -1.59 7.72 15.68
C HIS A 45 -0.21 8.33 15.47
N LEU A 46 -0.12 9.36 14.62
CA LEU A 46 1.12 10.11 14.47
C LEU A 46 1.39 10.92 15.74
N ARG A 47 2.67 11.08 16.09
CA ARG A 47 3.08 11.92 17.20
C ARG A 47 3.18 13.37 16.74
N VAL A 48 2.06 14.08 16.84
CA VAL A 48 1.91 15.47 16.39
C VAL A 48 1.59 16.40 17.57
N ALA A 49 1.67 17.72 17.35
CA ALA A 49 1.26 18.70 18.35
C ALA A 49 -0.22 18.59 18.73
N GLU A 50 -0.56 19.04 19.93
CA GLU A 50 -1.95 19.09 20.36
C GLU A 50 -2.80 19.98 19.42
N GLY A 51 -3.90 19.42 18.90
CA GLY A 51 -4.79 20.09 17.92
C GLY A 51 -4.45 19.86 16.47
N GLU A 52 -3.30 19.21 16.15
CA GLU A 52 -2.95 18.79 14.81
C GLU A 52 -3.57 17.42 14.46
N CYS A 53 -3.64 17.12 13.15
CA CYS A 53 -4.21 15.87 12.66
C CYS A 53 -3.20 14.73 12.79
N ASP A 54 -3.44 13.79 13.70
CA ASP A 54 -2.61 12.62 13.97
C ASP A 54 -2.95 11.41 13.08
N PHE A 55 -3.79 11.60 12.08
CA PHE A 55 -4.30 10.51 11.25
C PHE A 55 -3.29 10.04 10.21
N ILE A 56 -3.09 8.75 10.15
CA ILE A 56 -2.51 8.03 9.02
C ILE A 56 -3.36 6.79 8.74
N ASN A 57 -3.60 6.46 7.46
CA ASN A 57 -4.34 5.24 7.11
C ASN A 57 -3.46 4.00 7.27
N ALA A 58 -3.17 3.67 8.49
CA ALA A 58 -2.37 2.52 8.92
C ALA A 58 -3.02 1.86 10.13
N SER A 59 -3.03 0.54 10.16
CA SER A 59 -3.61 -0.24 11.26
C SER A 59 -2.59 -1.25 11.76
N PRO A 60 -2.36 -1.31 13.09
CA PRO A 60 -1.64 -2.43 13.69
C PRO A 60 -2.47 -3.70 13.51
N ILE A 61 -1.82 -4.78 13.11
CA ILE A 61 -2.42 -6.11 12.98
C ILE A 61 -1.64 -7.05 13.87
N THR A 62 -2.34 -7.66 14.83
CA THR A 62 -1.77 -8.67 15.73
C THR A 62 -2.49 -9.98 15.49
N LEU A 63 -1.72 -11.02 15.19
CA LEU A 63 -2.21 -12.39 15.05
C LEU A 63 -1.48 -13.24 16.09
N GLU A 64 -2.24 -13.87 16.98
CA GLU A 64 -1.69 -14.70 18.05
C GLU A 64 -1.20 -16.03 17.50
N ASP A 65 0.05 -16.37 17.82
CA ASP A 65 0.60 -17.70 17.60
C ASP A 65 -0.10 -18.69 18.53
N SER A 66 -0.71 -19.71 17.96
CA SER A 66 -1.56 -20.65 18.70
C SER A 66 -0.77 -21.55 19.66
N VAL A 67 0.55 -21.63 19.50
CA VAL A 67 1.43 -22.47 20.36
C VAL A 67 2.04 -21.66 21.48
N THR A 68 2.59 -20.49 21.14
CA THR A 68 3.31 -19.64 22.10
C THR A 68 2.42 -18.63 22.79
N GLY A 69 1.25 -18.30 22.21
CA GLY A 69 0.39 -17.20 22.65
C GLY A 69 1.00 -15.81 22.36
N GLU A 70 2.16 -15.75 21.72
CA GLU A 70 2.80 -14.49 21.37
C GLU A 70 2.16 -13.90 20.11
N GLY A 71 1.90 -12.60 20.14
CA GLY A 71 1.32 -11.89 19.01
C GLY A 71 2.36 -11.56 17.95
N ARG A 72 2.17 -12.06 16.72
CA ARG A 72 2.91 -11.56 15.54
C ARG A 72 2.37 -10.21 15.14
N LYS A 73 3.26 -9.24 15.03
CA LYS A 73 2.88 -7.84 14.81
C LYS A 73 3.20 -7.38 13.40
N TYR A 74 2.24 -6.72 12.81
CA TYR A 74 2.37 -6.06 11.50
C TYR A 74 1.72 -4.68 11.57
N ILE A 75 2.07 -3.83 10.60
CA ILE A 75 1.32 -2.61 10.31
C ILE A 75 0.87 -2.71 8.86
N ALA A 76 -0.44 -2.76 8.64
CA ALA A 76 -1.03 -2.73 7.32
C ALA A 76 -1.38 -1.29 6.94
N THR A 77 -0.80 -0.77 5.87
CA THR A 77 -0.96 0.64 5.49
C THR A 77 -1.11 0.83 3.99
N GLN A 78 -1.62 1.97 3.59
CA GLN A 78 -1.42 2.55 2.27
C GLN A 78 -0.32 3.61 2.34
N VAL A 79 0.39 3.83 1.26
CA VAL A 79 1.26 5.01 1.14
C VAL A 79 0.49 6.10 0.44
N GLY A 80 0.48 7.30 0.99
CA GLY A 80 -0.33 8.43 0.53
C GLY A 80 -0.16 8.75 -0.96
N CYS A 81 -1.12 9.47 -1.54
CA CYS A 81 -1.03 9.97 -2.90
C CYS A 81 -0.02 11.10 -3.00
N ALA A 82 0.79 11.10 -4.06
CA ALA A 82 1.54 12.29 -4.44
C ALA A 82 0.61 13.44 -4.89
N PHE A 83 -0.63 13.11 -5.27
CA PHE A 83 -1.63 14.06 -5.74
C PHE A 83 -2.90 13.98 -4.89
N GLY A 84 -3.34 15.10 -4.34
CA GLY A 84 -4.65 15.21 -3.70
C GLY A 84 -5.79 14.86 -4.67
N ILE A 85 -6.90 14.36 -4.15
CA ILE A 85 -8.09 13.85 -4.87
C ILE A 85 -8.68 14.84 -5.91
N ASN A 86 -8.26 16.10 -5.93
CA ASN A 86 -8.82 17.15 -6.81
C ASN A 86 -8.17 17.23 -8.20
N HIS A 87 -7.35 16.28 -8.64
CA HIS A 87 -6.70 16.33 -9.95
C HIS A 87 -7.46 15.57 -11.05
N MET A 88 -8.77 15.77 -11.12
CA MET A 88 -9.54 15.50 -12.35
C MET A 88 -9.75 16.77 -13.19
N ARG A 89 -8.90 17.77 -13.04
CA ARG A 89 -8.95 18.97 -13.90
C ARG A 89 -7.56 19.46 -14.25
N PHE A 90 -7.22 19.32 -15.53
CA PHE A 90 -6.19 20.03 -16.29
C PHE A 90 -4.72 19.81 -15.94
N CYS A 91 -3.99 19.35 -16.95
CA CYS A 91 -2.55 19.51 -17.08
C CYS A 91 -2.16 20.97 -16.81
N LEU A 92 -1.60 21.24 -15.66
CA LEU A 92 -0.88 22.46 -15.36
C LEU A 92 0.62 22.17 -15.29
N PRO A 93 1.47 23.13 -15.60
CA PRO A 93 2.89 22.92 -15.81
C PRO A 93 3.61 22.43 -14.52
N ILE A 94 4.63 21.64 -14.74
CA ILE A 94 5.47 20.79 -13.88
C ILE A 94 6.12 21.49 -12.64
N ASN A 95 5.60 22.59 -12.12
CA ASN A 95 6.24 23.36 -11.05
C ASN A 95 5.50 23.37 -9.69
N GLN A 96 4.48 22.51 -9.50
CA GLN A 96 3.94 22.25 -8.17
C GLN A 96 4.12 20.77 -7.88
N GLY A 97 5.21 20.47 -7.18
CA GLY A 97 5.47 19.13 -6.65
C GLY A 97 4.32 18.62 -5.78
N PRO A 98 4.26 17.30 -5.51
CA PRO A 98 3.25 16.72 -4.64
C PRO A 98 3.26 17.41 -3.28
N LYS A 99 2.12 17.41 -2.59
CA LYS A 99 2.09 17.75 -1.17
C LYS A 99 2.99 16.74 -0.44
N LEU A 100 4.19 17.16 -0.13
CA LEU A 100 5.27 16.34 0.41
C LEU A 100 4.98 15.85 1.85
N GLY A 101 4.02 16.47 2.54
CA GLY A 101 3.65 16.16 3.91
C GLY A 101 3.23 14.69 4.15
N HIS A 102 2.47 14.08 3.25
CA HIS A 102 2.01 12.70 3.46
C HIS A 102 3.12 11.64 3.34
N LEU A 103 4.24 11.93 2.69
CA LEU A 103 5.42 11.06 2.71
C LEU A 103 6.17 11.17 4.03
N ALA A 104 6.24 12.37 4.57
CA ALA A 104 6.82 12.61 5.91
C ALA A 104 6.03 11.85 6.98
N ASP A 105 4.69 11.87 6.94
CA ASP A 105 3.82 11.10 7.83
C ASP A 105 4.11 9.60 7.80
N PHE A 106 4.30 9.04 6.60
CA PHE A 106 4.63 7.63 6.46
C PHE A 106 5.97 7.30 7.11
N TRP A 107 7.03 8.10 6.86
CA TRP A 107 8.33 7.88 7.45
C TRP A 107 8.37 8.16 8.95
N HIS A 108 7.59 9.13 9.43
CA HIS A 108 7.39 9.38 10.85
C HIS A 108 6.78 8.16 11.53
N MET A 109 5.73 7.57 10.95
CA MET A 109 5.17 6.30 11.42
C MET A 109 6.23 5.19 11.43
N VAL A 110 6.98 5.00 10.34
CA VAL A 110 8.05 3.98 10.27
C VAL A 110 9.05 4.15 11.39
N PHE A 111 9.46 5.39 11.66
CA PHE A 111 10.44 5.70 12.69
C PHE A 111 9.93 5.35 14.10
N HIS A 112 8.72 5.75 14.43
CA HIS A 112 8.18 5.61 15.78
C HIS A 112 7.60 4.23 16.08
N GLU A 113 7.06 3.55 15.08
CA GLU A 113 6.47 2.22 15.27
C GLU A 113 7.49 1.08 15.13
N SER A 114 8.62 1.31 14.47
CA SER A 114 9.71 0.35 14.42
C SER A 114 10.59 0.48 15.67
N LYS A 115 11.05 -0.65 16.19
CA LYS A 115 12.03 -0.65 17.28
C LYS A 115 13.43 -0.22 16.78
N GLU A 116 14.41 -1.08 16.82
CA GLU A 116 15.78 -0.78 16.40
C GLU A 116 15.93 -0.76 14.86
N VAL A 117 15.18 -1.61 14.17
CA VAL A 117 15.26 -1.79 12.72
C VAL A 117 13.87 -1.75 12.12
N GLY A 118 13.65 -0.92 11.11
CA GLY A 118 12.43 -0.93 10.33
C GLY A 118 12.45 -2.03 9.25
N VAL A 119 11.30 -2.64 8.98
CA VAL A 119 11.13 -3.56 7.86
C VAL A 119 9.86 -3.20 7.09
N ILE A 120 10.02 -2.83 5.83
CA ILE A 120 8.93 -2.47 4.93
C ILE A 120 8.83 -3.49 3.81
N VAL A 121 7.64 -4.03 3.58
CA VAL A 121 7.32 -4.91 2.45
C VAL A 121 6.32 -4.23 1.53
N MET A 122 6.78 -3.84 0.36
CA MET A 122 6.01 -3.19 -0.70
C MET A 122 5.58 -4.23 -1.74
N LEU A 123 4.28 -4.49 -1.84
CA LEU A 123 3.68 -5.50 -2.71
C LEU A 123 3.02 -4.90 -3.96
N THR A 124 3.47 -3.75 -4.40
CA THR A 124 2.98 -3.04 -5.58
C THR A 124 4.13 -2.29 -6.22
N GLN A 125 4.02 -2.02 -7.50
CA GLN A 125 4.88 -1.02 -8.14
C GLN A 125 4.33 0.39 -7.87
N THR A 126 5.11 1.43 -8.14
CA THR A 126 4.63 2.81 -8.08
C THR A 126 3.55 3.06 -9.14
N PHE A 127 3.69 2.43 -10.32
CA PHE A 127 2.71 2.46 -11.40
C PHE A 127 2.36 1.04 -11.86
N GLU A 128 1.07 0.77 -12.06
CA GLU A 128 0.57 -0.47 -12.64
C GLU A 128 -0.54 -0.14 -13.63
N ALA A 129 -0.44 -0.69 -14.85
CA ALA A 129 -1.43 -0.46 -15.93
C ALA A 129 -1.71 1.04 -16.17
N GLY A 130 -0.67 1.88 -16.17
CA GLY A 130 -0.77 3.32 -16.42
C GLY A 130 -1.40 4.14 -15.28
N ARG A 131 -1.56 3.56 -14.10
CA ARG A 131 -2.11 4.24 -12.92
C ARG A 131 -1.13 4.22 -11.77
N GLU A 132 -0.98 5.36 -11.10
CA GLU A 132 -0.22 5.44 -9.85
C GLU A 132 -0.89 4.55 -8.77
N LYS A 133 -0.10 3.66 -8.21
CA LYS A 133 -0.50 2.74 -7.11
C LYS A 133 0.11 3.12 -5.78
N CYS A 134 1.28 3.75 -5.83
CA CYS A 134 2.00 4.17 -4.65
C CYS A 134 2.89 5.36 -5.02
N ALA A 135 2.94 6.38 -4.18
CA ALA A 135 3.91 7.46 -4.33
C ALA A 135 5.34 6.92 -4.22
N GLN A 136 6.27 7.55 -4.92
CA GLN A 136 7.69 7.27 -4.77
C GLN A 136 8.17 7.84 -3.43
N TYR A 137 8.37 6.99 -2.43
CA TYR A 137 8.72 7.39 -1.06
C TYR A 137 10.13 6.99 -0.61
N PHE A 138 10.91 6.40 -1.50
CA PHE A 138 12.30 5.97 -1.23
C PHE A 138 13.23 6.43 -2.36
N PRO A 139 14.54 6.66 -2.09
CA PRO A 139 15.53 6.94 -3.11
C PRO A 139 15.67 5.77 -4.09
N LEU A 140 15.79 6.07 -5.40
CA LEU A 140 15.85 5.05 -6.45
C LEU A 140 17.25 4.48 -6.63
N ASP A 141 18.26 5.36 -6.62
CA ASP A 141 19.63 5.04 -6.97
C ASP A 141 20.64 5.77 -6.08
N THR A 142 21.92 5.49 -6.33
CA THR A 142 23.03 6.09 -5.60
C THR A 142 23.40 7.49 -6.09
N GLU A 143 22.89 7.97 -7.21
CA GLU A 143 23.14 9.32 -7.71
C GLU A 143 22.26 10.32 -6.95
N GLN A 144 21.02 9.93 -6.61
CA GLN A 144 20.11 10.65 -5.74
C GLN A 144 19.81 9.83 -4.48
N ALA A 145 20.90 9.48 -3.76
CA ALA A 145 20.83 8.55 -2.65
C ALA A 145 20.02 9.07 -1.46
N SER A 146 19.67 10.35 -1.41
CA SER A 146 18.98 10.96 -0.25
C SER A 146 17.70 11.68 -0.63
N MET A 147 16.67 11.50 0.19
CA MET A 147 15.39 12.20 0.13
C MET A 147 15.19 12.97 1.43
N VAL A 148 14.91 14.27 1.34
CA VAL A 148 14.55 15.10 2.49
C VAL A 148 13.05 14.94 2.76
N LEU A 149 12.70 14.74 4.01
CA LEU A 149 11.33 14.68 4.50
C LEU A 149 10.92 16.07 4.98
N LEU A 150 9.98 16.68 4.29
CA LEU A 150 9.46 17.99 4.64
C LEU A 150 8.14 17.80 5.41
N ALA A 151 8.05 18.43 6.57
CA ALA A 151 6.76 18.58 7.25
C ALA A 151 5.86 19.49 6.42
N ASP A 152 4.56 19.25 6.43
CA ASP A 152 3.61 20.21 5.86
C ASP A 152 3.66 21.49 6.71
N GLU A 153 3.51 22.67 6.07
CA GLU A 153 3.52 23.97 6.79
C GLU A 153 2.42 24.02 7.87
N SER A 154 1.40 23.17 7.77
CA SER A 154 0.30 23.03 8.73
C SER A 154 0.55 21.98 9.83
N ASP A 155 1.51 21.06 9.66
CA ASP A 155 1.76 19.97 10.58
C ASP A 155 3.15 20.15 11.22
N VAL A 156 3.21 20.72 12.41
CA VAL A 156 4.45 20.80 13.20
C VAL A 156 4.67 19.43 13.85
N LEU A 157 5.47 18.60 13.20
CA LEU A 157 5.94 17.34 13.79
C LEU A 157 7.07 17.65 14.76
N PHE A 158 6.94 17.25 16.03
CA PHE A 158 7.97 17.47 17.03
C PHE A 158 9.05 16.40 16.95
N ASP A 159 10.30 16.86 16.95
CA ASP A 159 11.39 16.06 17.48
C ASP A 159 11.59 16.44 18.96
N GLU A 160 12.01 15.48 19.79
CA GLU A 160 12.26 15.70 21.22
C GLU A 160 13.47 16.62 21.49
N SER A 161 14.29 16.93 20.47
CA SER A 161 15.52 17.74 20.61
C SER A 161 15.35 19.23 20.26
N GLY A 162 14.27 19.64 19.56
CA GLY A 162 13.99 21.04 19.23
C GLY A 162 15.01 21.73 18.29
N GLN A 163 15.82 20.96 17.54
CA GLN A 163 16.90 21.47 16.67
C GLN A 163 16.71 21.15 15.19
N THR A 164 15.50 21.06 14.67
CA THR A 164 15.28 20.89 13.23
C THR A 164 15.24 22.22 12.50
N GLU A 165 15.77 22.25 11.27
CA GLU A 165 15.53 23.38 10.37
C GLU A 165 14.00 23.51 10.15
N PRO A 166 13.44 24.72 10.15
CA PRO A 166 12.01 24.90 9.95
C PRO A 166 11.55 24.18 8.69
N GLY A 167 10.58 23.26 8.83
CA GLY A 167 10.01 22.49 7.72
C GLY A 167 10.74 21.22 7.33
N VAL A 168 11.86 20.85 7.97
CA VAL A 168 12.55 19.57 7.72
C VAL A 168 12.28 18.61 8.87
N LEU A 169 11.55 17.52 8.60
CA LEU A 169 11.32 16.44 9.56
C LEU A 169 12.54 15.52 9.68
N GLY A 170 13.14 15.18 8.54
CA GLY A 170 14.23 14.21 8.52
C GLY A 170 14.74 13.89 7.12
N ARG A 171 15.42 12.76 7.00
CA ARG A 171 16.05 12.31 5.75
C ARG A 171 16.01 10.80 5.62
N VAL A 172 15.78 10.31 4.41
CA VAL A 172 15.95 8.91 4.04
C VAL A 172 17.11 8.79 3.08
N THR A 173 18.10 7.97 3.42
CA THR A 173 19.30 7.76 2.62
C THR A 173 19.42 6.31 2.20
N LEU A 174 19.64 6.05 0.91
CA LEU A 174 19.94 4.74 0.37
C LEU A 174 21.39 4.37 0.67
N LEU A 175 21.60 3.34 1.47
CA LEU A 175 22.93 2.81 1.79
C LEU A 175 23.35 1.69 0.84
N GLU A 176 22.40 0.83 0.46
CA GLU A 176 22.65 -0.33 -0.40
C GLU A 176 21.37 -0.70 -1.15
N SER A 177 21.52 -1.11 -2.40
CA SER A 177 20.43 -1.68 -3.21
C SER A 177 20.92 -2.94 -3.90
N THR A 178 20.15 -4.04 -3.76
CA THR A 178 20.44 -5.34 -4.32
C THR A 178 19.17 -5.99 -4.85
N PHE A 179 19.30 -6.91 -5.80
CA PHE A 179 18.19 -7.73 -6.27
C PHE A 179 18.41 -9.18 -5.79
N ASP A 180 17.44 -9.70 -5.03
CA ASP A 180 17.44 -11.09 -4.63
C ASP A 180 16.66 -11.94 -5.64
N ALA A 181 17.38 -12.82 -6.36
CA ALA A 181 16.80 -13.66 -7.40
C ALA A 181 15.80 -14.69 -6.86
N LYS A 182 15.92 -15.09 -5.59
CA LYS A 182 15.05 -16.10 -4.96
C LYS A 182 13.68 -15.53 -4.66
N SER A 183 13.64 -14.42 -3.94
CA SER A 183 12.41 -13.70 -3.64
C SER A 183 11.97 -12.77 -4.79
N ARG A 184 12.75 -12.66 -5.86
CA ARG A 184 12.52 -11.76 -7.00
C ARG A 184 12.18 -10.34 -6.56
N SER A 185 12.85 -9.87 -5.53
CA SER A 185 12.59 -8.59 -4.89
C SER A 185 13.80 -7.68 -4.95
N GLU A 186 13.55 -6.40 -5.15
CA GLU A 186 14.56 -5.37 -4.88
C GLU A 186 14.63 -5.15 -3.38
N ILE A 187 15.84 -5.19 -2.85
CA ILE A 187 16.11 -5.01 -1.42
C ILE A 187 16.96 -3.77 -1.26
N ARG A 188 16.44 -2.82 -0.50
CA ARG A 188 17.16 -1.59 -0.15
C ARG A 188 17.44 -1.57 1.34
N LYS A 189 18.68 -1.26 1.69
CA LYS A 189 19.05 -0.87 3.04
C LYS A 189 19.06 0.64 3.09
N LEU A 190 18.16 1.20 3.89
CA LEU A 190 17.97 2.63 4.04
C LEU A 190 18.40 3.06 5.43
N GLU A 191 18.86 4.30 5.57
CA GLU A 191 18.97 5.01 6.83
C GLU A 191 17.85 6.04 6.89
N LEU A 192 17.05 5.97 7.94
CA LEU A 192 16.02 6.95 8.28
C LEU A 192 16.51 7.77 9.45
N ALA A 193 16.80 9.04 9.22
CA ALA A 193 17.21 9.99 10.23
C ALA A 193 16.08 10.99 10.51
N ILE A 194 15.68 11.13 11.78
CA ILE A 194 14.72 12.13 12.27
C ILE A 194 15.34 12.79 13.50
N GLY A 195 15.47 14.12 13.45
CA GLY A 195 16.19 14.85 14.48
C GLY A 195 17.63 14.37 14.63
N SER A 196 18.03 14.02 15.86
CA SER A 196 19.37 13.51 16.18
C SER A 196 19.50 11.99 16.12
N GLU A 197 18.39 11.27 15.86
CA GLU A 197 18.37 9.81 15.85
C GLU A 197 18.30 9.25 14.44
N SER A 198 18.86 8.05 14.25
CA SER A 198 18.72 7.32 12.99
C SER A 198 18.42 5.85 13.23
N LYS A 199 17.71 5.23 12.25
CA LYS A 199 17.37 3.83 12.23
C LYS A 199 17.66 3.21 10.86
N ILE A 200 18.09 1.96 10.86
CA ILE A 200 18.18 1.19 9.61
C ILE A 200 16.80 0.67 9.26
N VAL A 201 16.45 0.81 7.97
CA VAL A 201 15.20 0.30 7.41
C VAL A 201 15.51 -0.61 6.23
N TRP A 202 15.03 -1.85 6.30
CA TRP A 202 15.05 -2.78 5.19
C TRP A 202 13.77 -2.62 4.39
N HIS A 203 13.90 -2.27 3.13
CA HIS A 203 12.79 -2.08 2.20
C HIS A 203 12.84 -3.16 1.12
N PHE A 204 11.76 -3.94 1.01
CA PHE A 204 11.58 -5.00 0.04
C PHE A 204 10.49 -4.60 -0.95
N LEU A 205 10.82 -4.55 -2.24
CA LEU A 205 9.86 -4.31 -3.30
C LEU A 205 9.67 -5.57 -4.13
N PHE A 206 8.46 -6.12 -4.10
CA PHE A 206 8.06 -7.27 -4.90
C PHE A 206 7.09 -6.85 -6.00
N ALA A 207 7.55 -6.89 -7.25
CA ALA A 207 6.79 -6.47 -8.43
C ALA A 207 6.02 -7.61 -9.12
N GLY A 208 6.22 -8.86 -8.67
CA GLY A 208 5.65 -10.07 -9.30
C GLY A 208 4.16 -10.32 -9.02
N TRP A 209 3.42 -9.32 -8.52
CA TRP A 209 2.02 -9.48 -8.12
C TRP A 209 1.13 -8.40 -8.73
N ALA A 210 0.45 -8.73 -9.83
CA ALA A 210 -0.47 -7.79 -10.47
C ALA A 210 -1.69 -7.50 -9.59
N ASP A 211 -2.26 -6.30 -9.77
CA ASP A 211 -3.41 -5.86 -8.98
C ASP A 211 -4.63 -6.78 -9.15
N TYR A 212 -5.36 -6.99 -8.07
CA TYR A 212 -6.53 -7.89 -7.97
C TYR A 212 -6.27 -9.37 -8.33
N SER A 213 -5.03 -9.77 -8.64
CA SER A 213 -4.66 -11.13 -9.00
C SER A 213 -4.02 -11.90 -7.83
N LYS A 214 -3.49 -13.09 -8.15
CA LYS A 214 -2.57 -13.88 -7.31
C LYS A 214 -1.23 -14.05 -8.03
N PRO A 215 -0.11 -14.23 -7.31
CA PRO A 215 1.15 -14.60 -7.93
C PRO A 215 1.06 -15.97 -8.57
N GLU A 216 1.64 -16.12 -9.77
CA GLU A 216 1.63 -17.36 -10.53
C GLU A 216 3.06 -17.82 -10.88
N GLY A 217 3.21 -19.10 -11.22
CA GLY A 217 4.49 -19.64 -11.63
C GLY A 217 5.60 -19.40 -10.60
N SER A 218 6.73 -18.86 -11.05
CA SER A 218 7.88 -18.55 -10.20
C SER A 218 7.61 -17.43 -9.17
N ASP A 219 6.67 -16.53 -9.44
CA ASP A 219 6.32 -15.45 -8.51
C ASP A 219 5.62 -15.97 -7.26
N ARG A 220 4.91 -17.11 -7.35
CA ARG A 220 4.31 -17.79 -6.20
C ARG A 220 5.36 -18.22 -5.19
N GLN A 221 6.41 -18.91 -5.64
CA GLN A 221 7.50 -19.34 -4.76
C GLN A 221 8.31 -18.15 -4.25
N ALA A 222 8.57 -17.17 -5.11
CA ALA A 222 9.27 -15.95 -4.76
C ALA A 222 8.57 -15.17 -3.63
N LEU A 223 7.23 -15.12 -3.62
CA LEU A 223 6.47 -14.54 -2.52
C LEU A 223 6.72 -15.27 -1.19
N LEU A 224 6.78 -16.61 -1.20
CA LEU A 224 7.06 -17.39 0.00
C LEU A 224 8.50 -17.19 0.50
N ASP A 225 9.45 -17.05 -0.43
CA ASP A 225 10.83 -16.72 -0.10
C ASP A 225 10.94 -15.29 0.45
N LEU A 226 10.19 -14.32 -0.08
CA LEU A 226 10.10 -12.96 0.45
C LEU A 226 9.54 -12.92 1.88
N ILE A 227 8.49 -13.71 2.15
CA ILE A 227 7.92 -13.83 3.50
C ILE A 227 9.02 -14.21 4.51
N LYS A 228 9.79 -15.26 4.21
CA LYS A 228 10.89 -15.74 5.06
C LYS A 228 12.03 -14.73 5.16
N LEU A 229 12.42 -14.15 4.03
CA LEU A 229 13.51 -13.18 3.96
C LEU A 229 13.19 -11.91 4.75
N SER A 230 11.99 -11.34 4.59
CA SER A 230 11.59 -10.15 5.34
C SER A 230 11.46 -10.44 6.84
N ALA A 231 10.97 -11.62 7.22
CA ALA A 231 10.90 -12.05 8.61
C ALA A 231 12.30 -12.16 9.26
N SER A 232 13.32 -12.59 8.51
CA SER A 232 14.70 -12.69 9.01
C SER A 232 15.35 -11.34 9.36
N LYS A 233 14.76 -10.23 8.93
CA LYS A 233 15.25 -8.86 9.21
C LYS A 233 14.51 -8.17 10.37
N SER A 234 13.53 -8.85 10.99
CA SER A 234 12.73 -8.32 12.08
C SER A 234 12.73 -9.29 13.26
N SER A 235 12.56 -8.77 14.46
CA SER A 235 12.22 -9.59 15.64
C SER A 235 10.70 -9.79 15.72
N PRO A 236 10.20 -10.84 16.39
CA PRO A 236 8.77 -11.14 16.47
C PRO A 236 7.93 -10.00 17.06
N ASP A 237 8.49 -9.22 17.96
CA ASP A 237 7.84 -8.11 18.65
C ASP A 237 8.01 -6.75 17.93
N ASN A 238 8.77 -6.71 16.83
CA ASN A 238 8.95 -5.53 15.98
C ASN A 238 8.04 -5.65 14.76
N PRO A 239 7.07 -4.75 14.56
CA PRO A 239 6.10 -4.90 13.49
C PRO A 239 6.76 -4.78 12.11
N ARG A 240 6.40 -5.69 11.20
CA ARG A 240 6.70 -5.49 9.78
C ARG A 240 5.62 -4.61 9.14
N ILE A 241 6.03 -3.56 8.47
CA ILE A 241 5.15 -2.63 7.77
C ILE A 241 4.90 -3.18 6.38
N VAL A 242 3.66 -3.58 6.10
CA VAL A 242 3.28 -4.21 4.83
C VAL A 242 2.27 -3.34 4.10
N HIS A 243 2.58 -3.00 2.87
CA HIS A 243 1.66 -2.22 2.06
C HIS A 243 1.56 -2.70 0.61
N CYS A 244 0.47 -2.35 -0.03
CA CYS A 244 0.28 -2.41 -1.47
C CYS A 244 -0.27 -1.05 -1.93
N SER A 245 -1.27 -0.98 -2.79
CA SER A 245 -1.90 0.29 -3.12
C SER A 245 -2.87 0.76 -2.02
N ALA A 246 -3.86 -0.07 -1.65
CA ALA A 246 -4.85 0.25 -0.60
C ALA A 246 -4.48 -0.29 0.79
N GLY A 247 -3.47 -1.13 0.88
CA GLY A 247 -3.06 -1.75 2.14
C GLY A 247 -4.06 -2.78 2.69
N VAL A 248 -4.79 -3.48 1.82
CA VAL A 248 -5.80 -4.47 2.24
C VAL A 248 -5.75 -5.79 1.47
N GLY A 249 -5.69 -5.79 0.12
CA GLY A 249 -5.77 -7.01 -0.68
C GLY A 249 -4.48 -7.84 -0.60
N ARG A 250 -3.47 -7.46 -1.40
CA ARG A 250 -2.14 -8.09 -1.42
C ARG A 250 -1.51 -8.09 -0.02
N THR A 251 -1.66 -6.99 0.72
CA THR A 251 -1.21 -6.83 2.12
C THR A 251 -1.82 -7.87 3.03
N GLY A 252 -3.16 -8.02 3.04
CA GLY A 252 -3.83 -9.01 3.89
C GLY A 252 -3.45 -10.44 3.51
N THR A 253 -3.31 -10.73 2.22
CA THR A 253 -2.90 -12.05 1.75
C THR A 253 -1.47 -12.41 2.19
N PHE A 254 -0.54 -11.44 2.12
CA PHE A 254 0.83 -11.60 2.61
C PHE A 254 0.86 -11.90 4.12
N ILE A 255 0.15 -11.09 4.92
CA ILE A 255 0.10 -11.24 6.38
C ILE A 255 -0.53 -12.58 6.78
N ALA A 256 -1.64 -12.96 6.12
CA ALA A 256 -2.29 -14.26 6.37
C ALA A 256 -1.36 -15.43 6.05
N LEU A 257 -0.67 -15.39 4.91
CA LEU A 257 0.27 -16.44 4.53
C LEU A 257 1.45 -16.53 5.51
N ASP A 258 2.04 -15.41 5.91
CA ASP A 258 3.14 -15.41 6.86
C ASP A 258 2.74 -16.04 8.21
N HIS A 259 1.59 -15.66 8.74
CA HIS A 259 1.07 -16.21 9.98
C HIS A 259 0.78 -17.71 9.85
N LEU A 260 -0.02 -18.11 8.86
CA LEU A 260 -0.45 -19.50 8.67
C LEU A 260 0.71 -20.45 8.34
N LEU A 261 1.72 -19.98 7.62
CA LEU A 261 2.92 -20.78 7.35
C LEU A 261 3.75 -21.02 8.62
N CYS A 262 3.81 -20.05 9.52
CA CYS A 262 4.45 -20.25 10.82
C CYS A 262 3.67 -21.24 11.69
N GLU A 263 2.34 -21.12 11.74
CA GLU A 263 1.46 -22.08 12.42
C GLU A 263 1.60 -23.51 11.83
N LEU A 264 1.81 -23.60 10.51
CA LEU A 264 2.11 -24.87 9.87
C LEU A 264 3.51 -25.37 10.24
N GLU A 265 4.52 -24.52 10.24
CA GLU A 265 5.89 -24.89 10.61
C GLU A 265 6.01 -25.38 12.05
N SER A 266 5.28 -24.79 12.99
CA SER A 266 5.16 -25.26 14.39
C SER A 266 4.42 -26.60 14.53
N GLY A 267 3.68 -27.01 13.49
CA GLY A 267 2.88 -28.23 13.49
C GLY A 267 1.46 -28.05 14.04
N HIS A 268 1.11 -26.86 14.52
CA HIS A 268 -0.21 -26.60 15.10
C HIS A 268 -1.33 -26.92 14.11
N LEU A 269 -1.21 -26.46 12.86
CA LEU A 269 -2.25 -26.69 11.83
C LEU A 269 -2.45 -28.16 11.45
N LEU A 270 -1.50 -29.05 11.78
CA LEU A 270 -1.63 -30.48 11.51
C LEU A 270 -2.50 -31.20 12.55
N ASN A 271 -2.77 -30.57 13.67
CA ASN A 271 -3.51 -31.14 14.82
C ASN A 271 -4.87 -30.45 15.04
N LEU A 272 -5.35 -29.69 14.06
CA LEU A 272 -6.67 -29.04 14.16
C LEU A 272 -7.80 -30.03 13.95
N GLU A 273 -8.94 -29.75 14.59
CA GLU A 273 -10.17 -30.48 14.35
C GLU A 273 -10.60 -30.36 12.88
N PRO A 274 -11.24 -31.41 12.30
CA PRO A 274 -11.59 -31.44 10.87
C PRO A 274 -12.49 -30.27 10.41
N GLU A 275 -13.28 -29.71 11.30
CA GLU A 275 -14.20 -28.60 11.03
C GLU A 275 -13.51 -27.21 11.15
N ALA A 276 -12.27 -27.17 11.65
CA ALA A 276 -11.56 -25.92 11.83
C ALA A 276 -11.11 -25.34 10.49
N ASP A 277 -11.43 -24.08 10.28
CA ASP A 277 -10.96 -23.31 9.13
C ASP A 277 -9.97 -22.20 9.59
N PRO A 278 -8.67 -22.51 9.64
CA PRO A 278 -7.67 -21.54 10.10
C PRO A 278 -7.53 -20.36 9.16
N VAL A 279 -7.78 -20.52 7.86
CA VAL A 279 -7.70 -19.44 6.89
C VAL A 279 -8.82 -18.44 7.16
N PHE A 280 -10.05 -18.92 7.28
CA PHE A 280 -11.20 -18.08 7.58
C PHE A 280 -11.00 -17.33 8.90
N LYS A 281 -10.59 -18.04 9.95
CA LYS A 281 -10.33 -17.46 11.28
C LYS A 281 -9.31 -16.34 11.22
N THR A 282 -8.16 -16.57 10.58
CA THR A 282 -7.08 -15.58 10.44
C THR A 282 -7.56 -14.35 9.67
N VAL A 283 -8.26 -14.54 8.55
CA VAL A 283 -8.77 -13.42 7.76
C VAL A 283 -9.83 -12.63 8.51
N ASP A 284 -10.69 -13.28 9.28
CA ASP A 284 -11.71 -12.60 10.06
C ASP A 284 -11.11 -11.78 11.21
N GLN A 285 -10.12 -12.32 11.93
CA GLN A 285 -9.34 -11.57 12.94
C GLN A 285 -8.67 -10.32 12.35
N MET A 286 -8.06 -10.44 11.16
CA MET A 286 -7.49 -9.26 10.50
C MET A 286 -8.55 -8.22 10.14
N ARG A 287 -9.76 -8.67 9.72
CA ARG A 287 -10.87 -7.79 9.36
C ARG A 287 -11.52 -7.10 10.56
N GLU A 288 -11.30 -7.58 11.75
CA GLU A 288 -11.65 -6.86 12.98
C GLU A 288 -10.72 -5.68 13.26
N GLN A 289 -9.48 -5.76 12.84
CA GLN A 289 -8.44 -4.75 13.06
C GLN A 289 -8.29 -3.77 11.89
N ARG A 290 -8.54 -4.23 10.64
CA ARG A 290 -8.54 -3.39 9.45
C ARG A 290 -9.57 -3.89 8.45
N MET A 291 -10.39 -2.98 7.93
CA MET A 291 -11.42 -3.35 6.96
C MET A 291 -10.84 -4.01 5.70
N MET A 292 -11.62 -4.91 5.10
CA MET A 292 -11.38 -5.47 3.75
C MET A 292 -10.07 -6.24 3.57
N MET A 293 -9.42 -6.68 4.66
CA MET A 293 -8.22 -7.51 4.56
C MET A 293 -8.53 -8.79 3.77
N VAL A 294 -7.66 -9.13 2.80
CA VAL A 294 -7.90 -10.12 1.74
C VAL A 294 -9.14 -9.74 0.92
N TYR A 295 -8.93 -8.90 -0.07
CA TYR A 295 -9.99 -8.13 -0.72
C TYR A 295 -10.98 -8.95 -1.55
N ASN A 296 -10.50 -9.97 -2.29
CA ASN A 296 -11.31 -10.72 -3.23
C ASN A 296 -11.19 -12.24 -3.05
N GLU A 297 -12.09 -12.97 -3.72
CA GLU A 297 -12.15 -14.43 -3.68
C GLU A 297 -10.87 -15.09 -4.20
N MET A 298 -10.26 -14.55 -5.26
CA MET A 298 -9.03 -15.08 -5.84
C MET A 298 -7.87 -15.05 -4.83
N GLN A 299 -7.76 -13.97 -4.06
CA GLN A 299 -6.76 -13.84 -2.99
C GLN A 299 -7.04 -14.81 -1.83
N MET A 300 -8.32 -14.96 -1.48
CA MET A 300 -8.73 -15.92 -0.44
C MET A 300 -8.43 -17.36 -0.88
N GLN A 301 -8.80 -17.73 -2.08
CA GLN A 301 -8.50 -19.04 -2.66
C GLN A 301 -6.98 -19.31 -2.73
N PHE A 302 -6.20 -18.29 -3.07
CA PHE A 302 -4.74 -18.39 -3.11
C PHE A 302 -4.13 -18.77 -1.76
N ILE A 303 -4.65 -18.26 -0.65
CA ILE A 303 -4.20 -18.65 0.69
C ILE A 303 -4.46 -20.14 0.93
N TYR A 304 -5.67 -20.64 0.60
CA TYR A 304 -5.98 -22.06 0.72
C TYR A 304 -5.10 -22.95 -0.16
N GLU A 305 -4.86 -22.53 -1.41
CA GLU A 305 -3.99 -23.26 -2.35
C GLU A 305 -2.56 -23.38 -1.82
N VAL A 306 -1.99 -22.28 -1.31
CA VAL A 306 -0.65 -22.27 -0.74
C VAL A 306 -0.59 -23.14 0.49
N LEU A 307 -1.54 -22.96 1.42
CA LEU A 307 -1.53 -23.71 2.68
C LEU A 307 -1.64 -25.20 2.45
N ARG A 308 -2.55 -25.64 1.56
CA ARG A 308 -2.68 -27.05 1.16
C ARG A 308 -1.37 -27.60 0.60
N GLU A 309 -0.77 -26.89 -0.34
CA GLU A 309 0.48 -27.33 -0.95
C GLU A 309 1.61 -27.46 0.06
N GLN A 310 1.78 -26.48 0.95
CA GLN A 310 2.83 -26.54 1.99
C GLN A 310 2.55 -27.64 3.03
N THR A 311 1.28 -27.88 3.35
CA THR A 311 0.87 -29.01 4.20
C THR A 311 1.20 -30.35 3.56
N ASP A 312 0.87 -30.54 2.28
CA ASP A 312 1.17 -31.79 1.55
C ASP A 312 2.69 -32.03 1.42
N ARG A 313 3.48 -30.96 1.26
CA ARG A 313 4.95 -31.06 1.31
C ARG A 313 5.44 -31.49 2.69
N LYS A 314 4.93 -30.85 3.74
CA LYS A 314 5.33 -31.18 5.13
C LYS A 314 4.97 -32.63 5.51
N LEU A 315 3.87 -33.13 4.97
CA LEU A 315 3.43 -34.53 5.15
C LEU A 315 4.13 -35.52 4.20
N GLY A 316 5.07 -35.08 3.35
CA GLY A 316 5.77 -35.93 2.40
C GLY A 316 4.93 -36.47 1.23
N LYS A 317 3.73 -35.91 1.02
CA LYS A 317 2.83 -36.30 -0.08
C LYS A 317 3.29 -35.77 -1.45
N ILE A 318 4.06 -34.68 -1.45
CA ILE A 318 4.62 -34.07 -2.65
C ILE A 318 6.15 -34.05 -2.51
N THR A 319 6.85 -34.83 -3.29
CA THR A 319 8.31 -34.87 -3.34
C THR A 319 8.81 -34.25 -4.65
N GLY A 320 8.98 -32.93 -4.69
CA GLY A 320 9.66 -32.25 -5.78
C GLY A 320 8.78 -31.31 -6.61
N TRP A 321 9.33 -30.14 -6.90
CA TRP A 321 8.88 -29.26 -7.97
C TRP A 321 9.57 -29.69 -9.27
N ASN A 322 8.82 -30.06 -10.29
CA ASN A 322 9.34 -30.06 -11.65
C ASN A 322 9.51 -28.60 -12.08
N MET A 323 10.74 -28.12 -11.99
CA MET A 323 11.15 -26.81 -12.52
C MET A 323 11.36 -26.81 -14.05
N ASP A 324 10.90 -27.82 -14.75
CA ASP A 324 11.07 -27.93 -16.20
C ASP A 324 9.90 -27.34 -16.97
N SER A 325 9.89 -26.02 -17.07
CA SER A 325 9.35 -25.29 -18.21
C SER A 325 10.33 -24.15 -18.56
N PRO A 326 11.24 -24.37 -19.49
CA PRO A 326 12.12 -23.32 -19.97
C PRO A 326 11.36 -22.53 -21.03
N ASN A 327 10.77 -21.39 -20.65
CA ASN A 327 10.55 -20.25 -21.56
C ASN A 327 9.61 -19.22 -20.89
N GLY A 328 10.17 -18.10 -20.51
CA GLY A 328 9.41 -16.92 -20.13
C GLY A 328 9.96 -16.09 -18.97
N SER A 329 10.91 -16.61 -18.18
CA SER A 329 11.34 -15.93 -16.95
C SER A 329 12.37 -14.81 -17.16
N GLU A 330 13.27 -14.94 -18.15
CA GLU A 330 14.30 -13.93 -18.39
C GLU A 330 13.77 -12.67 -19.10
N GLU A 331 12.84 -12.83 -20.05
CA GLU A 331 12.24 -11.69 -20.75
C GLU A 331 11.35 -10.82 -19.85
N ARG A 332 10.66 -11.43 -18.87
CA ARG A 332 9.80 -10.66 -17.93
C ARG A 332 10.65 -9.91 -16.90
N SER A 333 11.73 -10.49 -16.40
CA SER A 333 12.63 -9.82 -15.46
C SER A 333 13.33 -8.62 -16.11
N ALA A 334 13.75 -8.74 -17.35
CA ALA A 334 14.33 -7.65 -18.13
C ALA A 334 13.29 -6.56 -18.49
N LYS A 335 12.01 -6.92 -18.68
CA LYS A 335 10.92 -5.96 -18.91
C LYS A 335 10.51 -5.23 -17.64
N ILE A 336 10.56 -5.89 -16.48
CA ILE A 336 10.25 -5.27 -15.18
C ILE A 336 11.34 -4.28 -14.78
N ALA A 337 12.62 -4.61 -14.99
CA ALA A 337 13.74 -3.69 -14.75
C ALA A 337 13.68 -2.45 -15.66
N LYS A 338 13.22 -2.59 -16.92
CA LYS A 338 13.03 -1.46 -17.84
C LYS A 338 11.79 -0.61 -17.54
N LEU A 339 10.77 -1.18 -16.89
CA LEU A 339 9.54 -0.45 -16.52
C LEU A 339 9.74 0.52 -15.35
N ASN A 340 10.86 0.45 -14.66
CA ASN A 340 11.20 1.36 -13.56
C ASN A 340 12.09 2.53 -14.00
N ASP A 341 12.42 2.65 -15.30
CA ASP A 341 13.15 3.81 -15.80
C ASP A 341 12.18 4.97 -16.08
N PRO A 342 12.29 6.12 -15.37
CA PRO A 342 11.44 7.29 -15.58
C PRO A 342 11.51 7.84 -17.01
N ALA A 343 12.55 7.52 -17.79
CA ALA A 343 12.72 7.97 -19.15
C ALA A 343 11.75 7.30 -20.16
N ASP A 344 11.22 6.11 -19.84
CA ASP A 344 10.29 5.39 -20.73
C ASP A 344 8.83 5.86 -20.63
N TYR A 345 8.53 6.82 -19.73
CA TYR A 345 7.18 7.38 -19.54
C TYR A 345 6.96 8.73 -20.21
N LEU A 346 7.90 9.23 -21.00
CA LEU A 346 7.64 10.38 -21.87
C LEU A 346 6.83 9.90 -23.09
N PRO A 347 5.63 10.44 -23.35
CA PRO A 347 4.84 10.07 -24.51
C PRO A 347 5.56 10.52 -25.78
N THR A 348 6.23 9.59 -26.44
CA THR A 348 6.75 9.75 -27.80
C THR A 348 5.61 9.52 -28.80
N SER A 349 4.68 10.43 -28.90
CA SER A 349 3.93 10.74 -30.13
C SER A 349 2.90 11.82 -29.83
N LYS A 350 3.10 12.96 -30.46
CA LYS A 350 1.99 13.90 -30.69
C LYS A 350 0.94 13.15 -31.54
N PRO A 351 -0.35 13.19 -31.20
CA PRO A 351 -1.37 12.77 -32.14
C PRO A 351 -1.29 13.70 -33.33
N GLU A 352 -1.02 13.20 -34.51
CA GLU A 352 -1.29 13.88 -35.75
C GLU A 352 -2.78 14.24 -35.75
N LEU A 353 -3.05 15.52 -35.83
CA LEU A 353 -4.38 16.05 -36.12
C LEU A 353 -4.73 15.66 -37.56
N GLU A 354 -5.51 14.60 -37.74
CA GLU A 354 -6.18 14.34 -38.99
C GLU A 354 -7.07 15.53 -39.33
N ALA A 355 -6.79 16.14 -40.48
CA ALA A 355 -7.52 17.24 -41.02
C ALA A 355 -8.96 16.82 -41.34
N VAL A 356 -9.92 17.42 -40.65
CA VAL A 356 -11.34 17.32 -40.98
C VAL A 356 -11.58 18.05 -42.32
N PRO A 357 -12.16 17.42 -43.37
CA PRO A 357 -12.44 18.09 -44.63
C PRO A 357 -13.54 19.12 -44.46
N ASP A 358 -13.23 20.33 -44.90
CA ASP A 358 -14.11 21.48 -45.07
C ASP A 358 -15.34 21.12 -45.95
N ARG A 359 -16.53 21.18 -45.37
CA ARG A 359 -17.80 21.22 -46.13
C ARG A 359 -18.47 22.55 -45.93
N SER A 360 -17.99 23.52 -46.69
CA SER A 360 -18.76 24.72 -47.07
C SER A 360 -19.84 24.37 -48.08
N HIS A 361 -21.09 24.36 -47.69
CA HIS A 361 -22.22 24.71 -48.55
C HIS A 361 -23.41 25.15 -47.71
N THR A 362 -23.58 26.45 -47.68
CA THR A 362 -24.85 27.14 -47.38
C THR A 362 -25.88 26.91 -48.48
N PRO A 363 -27.19 26.89 -48.14
CA PRO A 363 -28.05 27.87 -48.75
C PRO A 363 -28.93 28.66 -47.77
N THR A 364 -28.92 29.93 -48.00
CA THR A 364 -29.82 30.96 -47.52
C THR A 364 -31.31 30.61 -47.70
N ARG A 365 -32.12 30.80 -46.63
CA ARG A 365 -33.53 31.22 -46.81
C ARG A 365 -34.02 32.04 -45.62
N SER A 366 -34.59 33.15 -46.01
CA SER A 366 -35.12 34.30 -45.31
C SER A 366 -36.39 34.04 -44.48
N ARG A 367 -36.58 35.00 -43.53
CA ARG A 367 -37.83 35.64 -43.04
C ARG A 367 -38.53 35.03 -41.83
N SER A 368 -38.53 35.81 -40.80
CA SER A 368 -39.53 36.65 -40.16
C SER A 368 -40.24 36.05 -38.94
N GLY A 369 -40.28 36.82 -37.88
CA GLY A 369 -41.30 36.73 -36.85
C GLY A 369 -40.79 36.72 -35.42
N THR A 370 -40.55 37.91 -34.86
CA THR A 370 -40.71 38.18 -33.42
C THR A 370 -42.17 38.04 -33.04
N PRO A 371 -42.51 37.61 -31.81
CA PRO A 371 -42.98 38.58 -30.83
C PRO A 371 -42.47 38.32 -29.37
N GLU A 372 -42.16 39.42 -28.77
CA GLU A 372 -42.43 39.98 -27.46
C GLU A 372 -42.69 39.07 -26.23
N LEU A 373 -41.91 39.38 -25.22
CA LEU A 373 -42.10 39.08 -23.80
C LEU A 373 -43.37 39.70 -23.22
N PRO A 374 -43.88 39.22 -22.10
CA PRO A 374 -44.23 40.12 -21.02
C PRO A 374 -43.49 39.86 -19.72
N ASP A 375 -43.24 40.95 -19.03
CA ASP A 375 -42.60 41.15 -17.75
C ASP A 375 -43.51 40.76 -16.55
N PRO A 376 -42.98 40.81 -15.31
CA PRO A 376 -43.34 39.98 -14.18
C PRO A 376 -44.44 40.57 -13.30
N VAL A 377 -45.13 39.75 -12.56
CA VAL A 377 -45.94 40.20 -11.41
C VAL A 377 -45.51 39.51 -10.14
N ASN A 378 -45.23 40.35 -9.15
CA ASN A 378 -45.05 40.03 -7.75
C ASN A 378 -46.25 39.26 -7.17
N GLU A 379 -45.96 38.28 -6.36
CA GLU A 379 -46.45 38.14 -4.96
C GLU A 379 -45.60 37.10 -4.25
#